data_0e93eda8ba303f8d1e3b2787c8349182
#
_entry.id   0e93eda8ba303f8d1e3b2787c8349182
#
_cell.length_a   1.000
_cell.length_b   1.000
_cell.length_c   1.000
_cell.angle_alpha   90.00
_cell.angle_beta   90.00
_cell.angle_gamma   90.00
#
_symmetry.space_group_name_H-M   'P 1'
#
loop_
_entity.id
_entity.type
_entity.pdbx_description
1 polymer ?
#
loop_
_entity_poly.entity_id
_entity_poly.type
_entity_poly.pdbx_seq_one_letter_code
_entity_poly.pdbx_strand_id
1 'polypeptide(L)'
;MSDAVLKVESLKVHFPVKGGLFTKKQVVKAVDGVSFEIYPKETFGLVGESGCGKSTTGRAIVKLYEPTSGSIYYHGEDVTKIRGSHLAEFRRNVQMIFQDPYASLNPRMTVGEIIREPMDIHHIFQTKEEREQRVRELLDIVGLKPDHIRRYPHEFSGGQRQRIGIARTLALNPQFIVCDEPISALDVSIQAQVINLLEHIQKEMGDFLSVYSP
;
A
#
# COMPACT_ATOMS: atom_id res chain seq x y z
N MET A 1 -7.75 -16.70 -21.58
CA MET A 1 -8.24 -15.82 -20.47
C MET A 1 -7.02 -15.51 -19.64
N SER A 2 -6.74 -14.27 -19.32
CA SER A 2 -5.62 -13.93 -18.44
C SER A 2 -5.95 -14.41 -17.03
N ASP A 3 -4.97 -15.07 -16.38
CA ASP A 3 -5.14 -15.52 -15.00
C ASP A 3 -5.20 -14.30 -14.07
N ALA A 4 -5.99 -14.39 -12.99
CA ALA A 4 -6.10 -13.32 -12.01
C ALA A 4 -4.74 -13.06 -11.33
N VAL A 5 -4.37 -11.78 -11.19
CA VAL A 5 -3.18 -11.36 -10.44
C VAL A 5 -3.38 -11.55 -8.95
N LEU A 6 -4.58 -11.19 -8.46
CA LEU A 6 -4.96 -11.40 -7.07
C LEU A 6 -6.32 -12.08 -7.02
N LYS A 7 -6.42 -13.15 -6.22
CA LYS A 7 -7.68 -13.82 -5.89
C LYS A 7 -7.84 -13.93 -4.39
N VAL A 8 -8.98 -13.51 -3.89
CA VAL A 8 -9.36 -13.59 -2.48
C VAL A 8 -10.57 -14.50 -2.36
N GLU A 9 -10.50 -15.53 -1.50
CA GLU A 9 -11.56 -16.51 -1.30
C GLU A 9 -12.01 -16.56 0.15
N SER A 10 -13.30 -16.26 0.39
CA SER A 10 -13.96 -16.35 1.70
C SER A 10 -13.16 -15.75 2.85
N LEU A 11 -12.48 -14.62 2.59
CA LEU A 11 -11.58 -13.96 3.53
C LEU A 11 -12.34 -13.53 4.77
N LYS A 12 -11.83 -13.93 5.95
CA LYS A 12 -12.31 -13.48 7.25
C LYS A 12 -11.16 -12.92 8.07
N VAL A 13 -11.39 -11.75 8.66
CA VAL A 13 -10.48 -11.14 9.64
C VAL A 13 -11.28 -10.74 10.85
N HIS A 14 -11.08 -11.48 11.92
CA HIS A 14 -11.79 -11.33 13.17
C HIS A 14 -10.83 -10.93 14.29
N PHE A 15 -11.13 -9.88 15.02
CA PHE A 15 -10.32 -9.40 16.12
C PHE A 15 -10.94 -9.79 17.46
N PRO A 16 -10.24 -10.55 18.33
CA PRO A 16 -10.71 -10.85 19.66
C PRO A 16 -10.71 -9.57 20.52
N VAL A 17 -11.84 -9.25 21.13
CA VAL A 17 -11.94 -8.18 22.11
C VAL A 17 -11.58 -8.75 23.48
N LYS A 18 -10.60 -8.14 24.16
CA LYS A 18 -10.26 -8.52 25.54
C LYS A 18 -11.44 -8.15 26.45
N GLY A 19 -12.21 -9.13 26.85
CA GLY A 19 -13.21 -8.96 27.90
C GLY A 19 -12.57 -9.05 29.29
N GLY A 20 -13.26 -8.50 30.33
CA GLY A 20 -12.88 -8.71 31.72
C GLY A 20 -12.99 -10.19 32.14
N LEU A 21 -12.48 -10.52 33.31
CA LEU A 21 -12.31 -11.90 33.85
C LEU A 21 -13.59 -12.78 33.81
N PHE A 22 -14.78 -12.15 33.67
CA PHE A 22 -16.09 -12.81 33.70
C PHE A 22 -16.96 -12.54 32.47
N THR A 23 -16.41 -11.88 31.39
CA THR A 23 -17.19 -11.57 30.18
C THR A 23 -16.92 -12.59 29.08
N LYS A 24 -17.98 -12.98 28.34
CA LYS A 24 -17.84 -13.82 27.13
C LYS A 24 -16.86 -13.14 26.17
N LYS A 25 -15.92 -13.91 25.62
CA LYS A 25 -15.02 -13.45 24.56
C LYS A 25 -15.87 -12.89 23.41
N GLN A 26 -15.85 -11.60 23.23
CA GLN A 26 -16.46 -10.94 22.07
C GLN A 26 -15.45 -10.91 20.94
N VAL A 27 -15.95 -10.99 19.71
CA VAL A 27 -15.12 -10.97 18.49
C VAL A 27 -15.70 -9.91 17.57
N VAL A 28 -14.87 -8.97 17.14
CA VAL A 28 -15.22 -8.02 16.09
C VAL A 28 -14.91 -8.67 14.76
N LYS A 29 -15.95 -8.90 13.97
CA LYS A 29 -15.84 -9.45 12.61
C LYS A 29 -15.61 -8.29 11.62
N ALA A 30 -14.36 -7.86 11.48
CA ALA A 30 -14.02 -6.73 10.62
C ALA A 30 -14.17 -7.07 9.13
N VAL A 31 -13.88 -8.32 8.74
CA VAL A 31 -14.15 -8.89 7.41
C VAL A 31 -14.76 -10.26 7.64
N ASP A 32 -15.89 -10.58 6.98
CA ASP A 32 -16.61 -11.83 7.22
C ASP A 32 -17.06 -12.51 5.90
N GLY A 33 -16.14 -13.12 5.17
CA GLY A 33 -16.40 -13.97 4.01
C GLY A 33 -16.40 -13.23 2.67
N VAL A 34 -15.45 -12.32 2.45
CA VAL A 34 -15.32 -11.58 1.18
C VAL A 34 -14.54 -12.41 0.16
N SER A 35 -15.03 -12.43 -1.10
CA SER A 35 -14.36 -13.10 -2.22
C SER A 35 -14.40 -12.21 -3.45
N PHE A 36 -13.28 -12.10 -4.17
CA PHE A 36 -13.15 -11.37 -5.43
C PHE A 36 -11.86 -11.77 -6.15
N GLU A 37 -11.79 -11.42 -7.43
CA GLU A 37 -10.62 -11.59 -8.28
C GLU A 37 -10.26 -10.26 -8.93
N ILE A 38 -8.95 -10.01 -9.15
CA ILE A 38 -8.44 -8.83 -9.82
C ILE A 38 -7.51 -9.29 -10.94
N TYR A 39 -7.72 -8.75 -12.14
CA TYR A 39 -6.99 -9.12 -13.35
C TYR A 39 -5.89 -8.10 -13.71
N PRO A 40 -4.94 -8.47 -14.59
CA PRO A 40 -3.88 -7.55 -15.02
C PRO A 40 -4.46 -6.26 -15.60
N LYS A 41 -3.87 -5.10 -15.24
CA LYS A 41 -4.27 -3.75 -15.71
C LYS A 41 -5.67 -3.32 -15.27
N GLU A 42 -6.26 -3.99 -14.32
CA GLU A 42 -7.55 -3.65 -13.74
C GLU A 42 -7.38 -2.68 -12.56
N THR A 43 -8.25 -1.68 -12.47
CA THR A 43 -8.47 -0.90 -11.25
C THR A 43 -9.71 -1.41 -10.56
N PHE A 44 -9.53 -2.08 -9.42
CA PHE A 44 -10.63 -2.65 -8.65
C PHE A 44 -11.01 -1.72 -7.49
N GLY A 45 -12.28 -1.31 -7.42
CA GLY A 45 -12.82 -0.46 -6.36
C GLY A 45 -13.53 -1.25 -5.27
N LEU A 46 -13.02 -1.22 -4.04
CA LEU A 46 -13.72 -1.75 -2.87
C LEU A 46 -14.53 -0.65 -2.20
N VAL A 47 -15.85 -0.69 -2.34
CA VAL A 47 -16.77 0.36 -1.89
C VAL A 47 -17.58 -0.11 -0.68
N GLY A 48 -17.89 0.79 0.23
CA GLY A 48 -18.74 0.50 1.40
C GLY A 48 -18.66 1.61 2.45
N GLU A 49 -19.54 1.57 3.43
CA GLU A 49 -19.61 2.55 4.51
C GLU A 49 -18.33 2.59 5.37
N SER A 50 -18.12 3.68 6.10
CA SER A 50 -17.00 3.77 7.04
C SER A 50 -17.08 2.65 8.08
N GLY A 51 -15.97 1.97 8.34
CA GLY A 51 -15.90 0.85 9.28
C GLY A 51 -16.37 -0.50 8.76
N CYS A 52 -16.80 -0.64 7.48
CA CYS A 52 -17.24 -1.92 6.92
C CYS A 52 -16.11 -2.93 6.60
N GLY A 53 -14.86 -2.60 6.91
CA GLY A 53 -13.73 -3.53 6.77
C GLY A 53 -12.85 -3.34 5.53
N LYS A 54 -13.04 -2.29 4.73
CA LYS A 54 -12.24 -2.00 3.52
C LYS A 54 -10.73 -1.96 3.80
N SER A 55 -10.32 -1.09 4.73
CA SER A 55 -8.90 -0.97 5.14
C SER A 55 -8.36 -2.27 5.75
N THR A 56 -9.20 -3.00 6.49
CA THR A 56 -8.82 -4.31 7.05
C THR A 56 -8.57 -5.33 5.95
N THR A 57 -9.41 -5.35 4.91
CA THR A 57 -9.23 -6.22 3.73
C THR A 57 -7.92 -5.89 3.01
N GLY A 58 -7.65 -4.61 2.72
CA GLY A 58 -6.40 -4.18 2.10
C GLY A 58 -5.17 -4.57 2.93
N ARG A 59 -5.21 -4.34 4.25
CA ARG A 59 -4.12 -4.72 5.16
C ARG A 59 -3.93 -6.23 5.29
N ALA A 60 -4.99 -7.03 5.14
CA ALA A 60 -4.86 -8.49 5.09
C ALA A 60 -4.21 -8.95 3.77
N ILE A 61 -4.55 -8.32 2.64
CA ILE A 61 -3.95 -8.59 1.33
C ILE A 61 -2.43 -8.34 1.39
N VAL A 62 -1.98 -7.19 1.89
CA VAL A 62 -0.55 -6.88 1.99
C VAL A 62 0.15 -7.57 3.18
N LYS A 63 -0.52 -8.52 3.84
CA LYS A 63 0.02 -9.32 4.95
C LYS A 63 0.44 -8.49 6.18
N LEU A 64 -0.25 -7.39 6.45
CA LEU A 64 -0.16 -6.67 7.73
C LEU A 64 -1.05 -7.32 8.81
N TYR A 65 -2.18 -7.90 8.40
CA TYR A 65 -3.04 -8.72 9.24
C TYR A 65 -3.09 -10.15 8.71
N GLU A 66 -3.14 -11.12 9.62
CA GLU A 66 -3.36 -12.50 9.26
C GLU A 66 -4.84 -12.79 9.16
N PRO A 67 -5.30 -13.43 8.08
CA PRO A 67 -6.66 -13.91 8.00
C PRO A 67 -7.00 -14.89 9.13
N THR A 68 -8.21 -14.78 9.67
CA THR A 68 -8.77 -15.78 10.58
C THR A 68 -9.12 -17.05 9.82
N SER A 69 -9.64 -16.91 8.60
CA SER A 69 -9.88 -17.98 7.64
C SER A 69 -10.04 -17.41 6.23
N GLY A 70 -10.15 -18.28 5.23
CA GLY A 70 -10.13 -17.92 3.83
C GLY A 70 -8.71 -17.95 3.26
N SER A 71 -8.58 -17.66 1.98
CA SER A 71 -7.31 -17.74 1.25
C SER A 71 -7.09 -16.52 0.37
N ILE A 72 -5.81 -16.19 0.19
CA ILE A 72 -5.33 -15.12 -0.69
C ILE A 72 -4.33 -15.77 -1.65
N TYR A 73 -4.58 -15.62 -2.94
CA TYR A 73 -3.69 -16.11 -4.01
C TYR A 73 -3.12 -14.91 -4.77
N TYR A 74 -1.83 -14.96 -5.06
CA TYR A 74 -1.13 -13.99 -5.88
C TYR A 74 -0.43 -14.71 -7.03
N HIS A 75 -0.79 -14.36 -8.27
CA HIS A 75 -0.39 -15.11 -9.48
C HIS A 75 -0.61 -16.63 -9.38
N GLY A 76 -1.74 -17.04 -8.79
CA GLY A 76 -2.11 -18.43 -8.59
C GLY A 76 -1.46 -19.15 -7.40
N GLU A 77 -0.48 -18.54 -6.73
CA GLU A 77 0.17 -19.09 -5.54
C GLU A 77 -0.57 -18.69 -4.27
N ASP A 78 -0.81 -19.64 -3.36
CA ASP A 78 -1.41 -19.35 -2.05
C ASP A 78 -0.40 -18.60 -1.15
N VAL A 79 -0.67 -17.33 -0.95
CA VAL A 79 0.13 -16.44 -0.11
C VAL A 79 -0.44 -16.27 1.30
N THR A 80 -1.48 -17.00 1.67
CA THR A 80 -2.22 -16.81 2.93
C THR A 80 -1.32 -16.97 4.16
N LYS A 81 -0.39 -17.91 4.13
CA LYS A 81 0.47 -18.26 5.28
C LYS A 81 1.97 -18.19 5.00
N ILE A 82 2.36 -17.49 3.93
CA ILE A 82 3.79 -17.33 3.60
C ILE A 82 4.56 -16.64 4.73
N ARG A 83 5.86 -17.00 4.87
CA ARG A 83 6.78 -16.50 5.91
C ARG A 83 8.19 -16.34 5.32
N GLY A 84 9.06 -15.70 6.08
CA GLY A 84 10.49 -15.61 5.76
C GLY A 84 10.76 -14.92 4.42
N SER A 85 11.60 -15.54 3.59
CA SER A 85 12.00 -14.98 2.28
C SER A 85 10.83 -14.80 1.32
N HIS A 86 9.88 -15.75 1.26
CA HIS A 86 8.70 -15.65 0.41
C HIS A 86 7.81 -14.44 0.81
N LEU A 87 7.69 -14.16 2.12
CA LEU A 87 6.97 -12.98 2.58
C LEU A 87 7.71 -11.68 2.20
N ALA A 88 9.04 -11.67 2.27
CA ALA A 88 9.84 -10.52 1.87
C ALA A 88 9.72 -10.24 0.36
N GLU A 89 9.74 -11.28 -0.46
CA GLU A 89 9.54 -11.20 -1.90
C GLU A 89 8.11 -10.73 -2.24
N PHE A 90 7.10 -11.32 -1.62
CA PHE A 90 5.71 -10.88 -1.78
C PHE A 90 5.55 -9.40 -1.43
N ARG A 91 6.10 -8.95 -0.30
CA ARG A 91 6.04 -7.54 0.13
C ARG A 91 6.82 -6.59 -0.77
N ARG A 92 7.79 -7.06 -1.54
CA ARG A 92 8.45 -6.27 -2.57
C ARG A 92 7.50 -6.01 -3.75
N ASN A 93 6.73 -7.01 -4.14
CA ASN A 93 5.85 -6.95 -5.30
C ASN A 93 4.48 -6.33 -4.98
N VAL A 94 4.02 -6.46 -3.74
CA VAL A 94 2.71 -5.98 -3.27
C VAL A 94 2.89 -4.91 -2.21
N GLN A 95 2.55 -3.68 -2.55
CA GLN A 95 2.78 -2.51 -1.72
C GLN A 95 1.47 -1.83 -1.32
N MET A 96 1.53 -0.93 -0.33
CA MET A 96 0.35 -0.20 0.16
C MET A 96 0.63 1.29 0.28
N ILE A 97 -0.31 2.09 -0.24
CA ILE A 97 -0.41 3.52 0.02
C ILE A 97 -1.42 3.70 1.16
N PHE A 98 -0.98 4.30 2.26
CA PHE A 98 -1.79 4.47 3.47
C PHE A 98 -2.65 5.72 3.42
N GLN A 99 -3.77 5.68 4.15
CA GLN A 99 -4.75 6.76 4.27
C GLN A 99 -4.16 8.05 4.86
N ASP A 100 -3.34 7.93 5.91
CA ASP A 100 -2.75 9.08 6.61
C ASP A 100 -1.30 9.30 6.19
N PRO A 101 -1.04 10.35 5.38
CA PRO A 101 0.32 10.67 4.97
C PRO A 101 1.19 11.20 6.12
N TYR A 102 0.60 11.68 7.22
CA TYR A 102 1.35 12.14 8.39
C TYR A 102 1.88 10.97 9.21
N ALA A 103 1.02 10.00 9.52
CA ALA A 103 1.39 8.83 10.30
C ALA A 103 2.28 7.86 9.52
N SER A 104 2.25 7.91 8.18
CA SER A 104 2.99 6.97 7.34
C SER A 104 4.47 7.34 7.13
N LEU A 105 4.89 8.58 7.42
CA LEU A 105 6.25 9.06 7.21
C LEU A 105 6.94 9.29 8.56
N ASN A 106 8.16 8.76 8.72
CA ASN A 106 8.96 9.01 9.92
C ASN A 106 9.41 10.48 9.96
N PRO A 107 8.97 11.30 10.93
CA PRO A 107 9.29 12.74 10.97
C PRO A 107 10.76 13.06 11.25
N ARG A 108 11.55 12.06 11.66
CA ARG A 108 12.99 12.21 11.96
C ARG A 108 13.89 11.89 10.78
N MET A 109 13.33 11.39 9.68
CA MET A 109 14.05 11.06 8.46
C MET A 109 13.82 12.14 7.42
N THR A 110 14.83 12.39 6.58
CA THR A 110 14.66 13.20 5.38
C THR A 110 13.82 12.48 4.33
N VAL A 111 13.26 13.21 3.39
CA VAL A 111 12.49 12.65 2.28
C VAL A 111 13.32 11.63 1.50
N GLY A 112 14.60 11.92 1.26
CA GLY A 112 15.50 11.00 0.59
C GLY A 112 15.72 9.69 1.35
N GLU A 113 15.84 9.75 2.67
CA GLU A 113 15.97 8.56 3.53
C GLU A 113 14.67 7.74 3.51
N ILE A 114 13.51 8.39 3.62
CA ILE A 114 12.20 7.72 3.59
C ILE A 114 11.97 6.95 2.28
N ILE A 115 12.28 7.57 1.14
CA ILE A 115 12.10 6.93 -0.16
C ILE A 115 13.15 5.82 -0.39
N ARG A 116 14.37 5.99 0.13
CA ARG A 116 15.45 5.02 -0.01
C ARG A 116 15.30 3.81 0.91
N GLU A 117 14.71 3.97 2.11
CA GLU A 117 14.61 2.93 3.13
C GLU A 117 14.11 1.57 2.59
N PRO A 118 13.03 1.48 1.77
CA PRO A 118 12.63 0.22 1.18
C PRO A 118 13.71 -0.42 0.31
N MET A 119 14.47 0.36 -0.45
CA MET A 119 15.57 -0.14 -1.29
C MET A 119 16.71 -0.69 -0.45
N ASP A 120 17.01 -0.04 0.69
CA ASP A 120 18.03 -0.51 1.64
C ASP A 120 17.61 -1.85 2.29
N ILE A 121 16.36 -1.96 2.73
CA ILE A 121 15.80 -3.17 3.38
C ILE A 121 15.78 -4.36 2.42
N HIS A 122 15.39 -4.13 1.17
CA HIS A 122 15.28 -5.17 0.14
C HIS A 122 16.55 -5.35 -0.70
N HIS A 123 17.64 -4.66 -0.35
CA HIS A 123 18.94 -4.72 -1.03
C HIS A 123 18.84 -4.48 -2.55
N ILE A 124 17.98 -3.52 -2.95
CA ILE A 124 17.83 -3.11 -4.34
C ILE A 124 18.90 -2.06 -4.65
N PHE A 125 19.54 -2.20 -5.82
CA PHE A 125 20.72 -1.46 -6.22
C PHE A 125 21.95 -1.71 -5.35
N GLN A 126 23.11 -1.77 -5.97
CA GLN A 126 24.34 -2.16 -5.28
C GLN A 126 25.00 -0.96 -4.58
N THR A 127 24.90 0.23 -5.17
CA THR A 127 25.58 1.43 -4.69
C THR A 127 24.61 2.43 -4.04
N LYS A 128 25.16 3.31 -3.22
CA LYS A 128 24.42 4.42 -2.62
C LYS A 128 24.01 5.43 -3.69
N GLU A 129 24.89 5.66 -4.65
CA GLU A 129 24.72 6.59 -5.76
C GLU A 129 23.53 6.19 -6.64
N GLU A 130 23.40 4.90 -6.97
CA GLU A 130 22.25 4.36 -7.72
C GLU A 130 20.93 4.59 -6.97
N ARG A 131 20.90 4.35 -5.67
CA ARG A 131 19.70 4.59 -4.83
C ARG A 131 19.36 6.08 -4.76
N GLU A 132 20.35 6.97 -4.60
CA GLU A 132 20.10 8.41 -4.61
C GLU A 132 19.60 8.90 -5.97
N GLN A 133 20.12 8.35 -7.07
CA GLN A 133 19.63 8.68 -8.40
C GLN A 133 18.18 8.24 -8.55
N ARG A 134 17.86 7.00 -8.11
CA ARG A 134 16.47 6.50 -8.14
C ARG A 134 15.53 7.35 -7.28
N VAL A 135 15.95 7.83 -6.12
CA VAL A 135 15.17 8.75 -5.30
C VAL A 135 14.85 10.04 -6.05
N ARG A 136 15.81 10.62 -6.80
CA ARG A 136 15.59 11.84 -7.58
C ARG A 136 14.57 11.61 -8.71
N GLU A 137 14.68 10.49 -9.42
CA GLU A 137 13.72 10.09 -10.45
C GLU A 137 12.30 9.91 -9.86
N LEU A 138 12.17 9.27 -8.70
CA LEU A 138 10.90 9.08 -8.03
C LEU A 138 10.28 10.39 -7.56
N LEU A 139 11.10 11.34 -7.09
CA LEU A 139 10.63 12.68 -6.76
C LEU A 139 10.07 13.39 -8.00
N ASP A 140 10.75 13.28 -9.13
CA ASP A 140 10.30 13.87 -10.40
C ASP A 140 8.99 13.23 -10.87
N ILE A 141 8.88 11.90 -10.85
CA ILE A 141 7.67 11.15 -11.19
C ILE A 141 6.45 11.64 -10.39
N VAL A 142 6.62 11.91 -9.10
CA VAL A 142 5.51 12.40 -8.27
C VAL A 142 5.34 13.92 -8.30
N GLY A 143 6.08 14.64 -9.16
CA GLY A 143 6.00 16.07 -9.35
C GLY A 143 6.58 16.89 -8.19
N LEU A 144 7.58 16.35 -7.50
CA LEU A 144 8.36 17.04 -6.47
C LEU A 144 9.76 17.40 -6.99
N LYS A 145 10.33 18.50 -6.47
CA LYS A 145 11.66 18.93 -6.90
C LYS A 145 12.75 17.99 -6.37
N PRO A 146 13.79 17.66 -7.13
CA PRO A 146 14.91 16.84 -6.67
C PRO A 146 15.61 17.39 -5.41
N ASP A 147 15.66 18.71 -5.23
CA ASP A 147 16.25 19.34 -4.04
C ASP A 147 15.48 19.05 -2.75
N HIS A 148 14.24 18.55 -2.84
CA HIS A 148 13.45 18.13 -1.69
C HIS A 148 14.02 16.91 -0.98
N ILE A 149 14.97 16.21 -1.55
CA ILE A 149 15.63 15.02 -0.99
C ILE A 149 16.18 15.23 0.42
N ARG A 150 16.62 16.46 0.76
CA ARG A 150 17.23 16.81 2.06
C ARG A 150 16.26 17.38 3.07
N ARG A 151 14.99 17.61 2.69
CA ARG A 151 13.97 18.20 3.56
C ARG A 151 13.29 17.13 4.42
N TYR A 152 12.68 17.58 5.51
CA TYR A 152 11.91 16.72 6.42
C TYR A 152 10.41 16.76 6.11
N PRO A 153 9.63 15.72 6.45
CA PRO A 153 8.18 15.66 6.16
C PRO A 153 7.39 16.86 6.68
N HIS A 154 7.77 17.44 7.82
CA HIS A 154 7.06 18.58 8.39
C HIS A 154 7.15 19.87 7.56
N GLU A 155 8.08 19.96 6.62
CA GLU A 155 8.25 21.10 5.71
C GLU A 155 7.32 21.05 4.50
N PHE A 156 6.46 20.00 4.39
CA PHE A 156 5.60 19.74 3.24
C PHE A 156 4.12 19.84 3.58
N SER A 157 3.29 20.23 2.59
CA SER A 157 1.83 20.15 2.69
C SER A 157 1.34 18.70 2.74
N GLY A 158 0.08 18.48 3.13
CA GLY A 158 -0.54 17.14 3.16
C GLY A 158 -0.45 16.43 1.81
N GLY A 159 -0.78 17.10 0.71
CA GLY A 159 -0.69 16.54 -0.63
C GLY A 159 0.75 16.23 -1.07
N GLN A 160 1.72 17.05 -0.69
CA GLN A 160 3.14 16.76 -0.95
C GLN A 160 3.62 15.55 -0.14
N ARG A 161 3.19 15.40 1.12
CA ARG A 161 3.50 14.20 1.92
C ARG A 161 2.87 12.94 1.32
N GLN A 162 1.65 13.04 0.80
CA GLN A 162 1.04 11.91 0.08
C GLN A 162 1.89 11.51 -1.14
N ARG A 163 2.38 12.47 -1.91
CA ARG A 163 3.28 12.23 -3.04
C ARG A 163 4.60 11.58 -2.60
N ILE A 164 5.16 11.95 -1.45
CA ILE A 164 6.34 11.30 -0.86
C ILE A 164 6.01 9.83 -0.50
N GLY A 165 4.84 9.57 0.10
CA GLY A 165 4.36 8.21 0.39
C GLY A 165 4.20 7.36 -0.87
N ILE A 166 3.68 7.95 -1.96
CA ILE A 166 3.59 7.31 -3.27
C ILE A 166 5.00 7.00 -3.81
N ALA A 167 5.92 7.97 -3.80
CA ALA A 167 7.30 7.76 -4.24
C ALA A 167 7.99 6.63 -3.47
N ARG A 168 7.80 6.56 -2.13
CA ARG A 168 8.31 5.46 -1.30
C ARG A 168 7.73 4.10 -1.73
N THR A 169 6.44 4.03 -2.02
CA THR A 169 5.78 2.82 -2.49
C THR A 169 6.36 2.35 -3.83
N LEU A 170 6.63 3.28 -4.74
CA LEU A 170 7.21 3.01 -6.06
C LEU A 170 8.70 2.64 -6.01
N ALA A 171 9.38 2.85 -4.90
CA ALA A 171 10.82 2.58 -4.77
C ALA A 171 11.19 1.12 -5.04
N LEU A 172 10.28 0.19 -4.76
CA LEU A 172 10.45 -1.25 -4.99
C LEU A 172 9.97 -1.72 -6.37
N ASN A 173 9.45 -0.82 -7.20
CA ASN A 173 8.85 -1.16 -8.50
C ASN A 173 7.78 -2.25 -8.37
N PRO A 174 6.73 -2.04 -7.54
CA PRO A 174 5.74 -3.07 -7.22
C PRO A 174 4.89 -3.44 -8.43
N GLN A 175 4.42 -4.67 -8.47
CA GLN A 175 3.46 -5.16 -9.48
C GLN A 175 2.00 -4.94 -9.05
N PHE A 176 1.76 -4.75 -7.76
CA PHE A 176 0.43 -4.56 -7.20
C PHE A 176 0.45 -3.52 -6.09
N ILE A 177 -0.45 -2.53 -6.15
CA ILE A 177 -0.56 -1.50 -5.13
C ILE A 177 -1.98 -1.51 -4.55
N VAL A 178 -2.07 -1.60 -3.23
CA VAL A 178 -3.29 -1.38 -2.47
C VAL A 178 -3.34 0.08 -2.02
N CYS A 179 -4.39 0.81 -2.38
CA CYS A 179 -4.60 2.19 -1.92
C CYS A 179 -5.69 2.20 -0.82
N ASP A 180 -5.31 2.54 0.40
CA ASP A 180 -6.23 2.66 1.54
C ASP A 180 -6.64 4.13 1.66
N GLU A 181 -7.76 4.52 1.01
CA GLU A 181 -8.30 5.89 1.00
C GLU A 181 -7.23 6.98 0.78
N PRO A 182 -6.43 6.93 -0.29
CA PRO A 182 -5.22 7.74 -0.45
C PRO A 182 -5.48 9.25 -0.56
N ILE A 183 -6.73 9.66 -0.62
CA ILE A 183 -7.16 11.04 -0.85
C ILE A 183 -8.09 11.58 0.24
N SER A 184 -8.62 10.74 1.14
CA SER A 184 -9.68 11.12 2.10
C SER A 184 -9.27 12.25 3.06
N ALA A 185 -7.98 12.38 3.37
CA ALA A 185 -7.43 13.41 4.24
C ALA A 185 -6.97 14.69 3.51
N LEU A 186 -7.25 14.82 2.20
CA LEU A 186 -6.76 15.90 1.36
C LEU A 186 -7.90 16.81 0.86
N ASP A 187 -7.57 18.08 0.59
CA ASP A 187 -8.48 19.01 -0.04
C ASP A 187 -8.89 18.57 -1.44
N VAL A 188 -10.12 18.88 -1.88
CA VAL A 188 -10.70 18.41 -3.16
C VAL A 188 -9.80 18.69 -4.37
N SER A 189 -9.15 19.87 -4.42
CA SER A 189 -8.23 20.22 -5.52
C SER A 189 -6.97 19.34 -5.55
N ILE A 190 -6.50 18.89 -4.39
CA ILE A 190 -5.34 18.03 -4.23
C ILE A 190 -5.73 16.57 -4.51
N GLN A 191 -6.95 16.15 -4.14
CA GLN A 191 -7.46 14.80 -4.45
C GLN A 191 -7.37 14.51 -5.95
N ALA A 192 -7.89 15.41 -6.79
CA ALA A 192 -7.82 15.23 -8.24
C ALA A 192 -6.38 15.10 -8.77
N GLN A 193 -5.44 15.87 -8.21
CA GLN A 193 -4.03 15.77 -8.61
C GLN A 193 -3.41 14.43 -8.22
N VAL A 194 -3.74 13.88 -7.05
CA VAL A 194 -3.23 12.58 -6.60
C VAL A 194 -3.84 11.44 -7.43
N ILE A 195 -5.15 11.50 -7.75
CA ILE A 195 -5.79 10.53 -8.63
C ILE A 195 -5.13 10.53 -10.02
N ASN A 196 -4.99 11.70 -10.66
CA ASN A 196 -4.35 11.82 -11.95
C ASN A 196 -2.90 11.31 -11.93
N LEU A 197 -2.18 11.54 -10.84
CA LEU A 197 -0.84 11.00 -10.65
C LEU A 197 -0.86 9.47 -10.62
N LEU A 198 -1.75 8.85 -9.85
CA LEU A 198 -1.86 7.39 -9.75
C LEU A 198 -2.27 6.76 -11.09
N GLU A 199 -3.20 7.38 -11.82
CA GLU A 199 -3.58 6.94 -13.18
C GLU A 199 -2.42 7.06 -14.18
N HIS A 200 -1.64 8.15 -14.11
CA HIS A 200 -0.45 8.32 -14.95
C HIS A 200 0.60 7.25 -14.65
N ILE A 201 0.91 7.02 -13.38
CA ILE A 201 1.84 5.98 -12.95
C ILE A 201 1.38 4.60 -13.44
N GLN A 202 0.09 4.27 -13.33
CA GLN A 202 -0.47 3.02 -13.81
C GLN A 202 -0.27 2.83 -15.32
N LYS A 203 -0.45 3.88 -16.11
CA LYS A 203 -0.25 3.85 -17.56
C LYS A 203 1.21 3.68 -17.96
N GLU A 204 2.12 4.36 -17.27
CA GLU A 204 3.55 4.37 -17.61
C GLU A 204 4.29 3.13 -17.09
N MET A 205 3.94 2.64 -15.91
CA MET A 205 4.63 1.50 -15.28
C MET A 205 4.01 0.13 -15.60
N GLY A 206 2.87 0.08 -16.28
CA GLY A 206 2.29 -1.12 -16.93
C GLY A 206 1.47 -2.00 -16.00
N ASP A 207 2.06 -2.81 -15.18
CA ASP A 207 1.39 -3.95 -14.54
C ASP A 207 1.10 -3.76 -13.05
N PHE A 208 0.79 -2.58 -12.57
CA PHE A 208 0.31 -2.48 -11.20
C PHE A 208 -1.18 -2.14 -11.12
N LEU A 209 -1.81 -2.72 -10.12
CA LEU A 209 -3.22 -2.60 -9.83
C LEU A 209 -3.41 -1.81 -8.54
N SER A 210 -4.38 -0.93 -8.53
CA SER A 210 -4.74 -0.21 -7.32
C SER A 210 -6.15 -0.58 -6.89
N VAL A 211 -6.31 -0.90 -5.61
CA VAL A 211 -7.61 -1.02 -4.96
C VAL A 211 -7.92 0.32 -4.32
N TYR A 212 -8.95 1.01 -4.79
CA TYR A 212 -9.41 2.25 -4.19
C TYR A 212 -10.53 1.96 -3.20
N SER A 213 -10.47 2.64 -2.06
CA SER A 213 -11.60 2.77 -1.16
C SER A 213 -12.03 4.25 -1.19
N PRO A 214 -13.22 4.58 -1.73
CA PRO A 214 -13.74 5.94 -1.71
C PRO A 214 -14.18 6.35 -0.32
#